data_fcd6e18f5669f3e440dd7798780c0e1b
#
_entry.id   fcd6e18f5669f3e440dd7798780c0e1b
#
_cell.length_a   1.000
_cell.length_b   1.000
_cell.length_c   1.000
_cell.angle_alpha   90.00
_cell.angle_beta   90.00
_cell.angle_gamma   90.00
#
_symmetry.space_group_name_H-M   'P 1'
#
loop_
_entity.id
_entity.type
_entity.pdbx_description
1 polymer ?
#
loop_
_entity_poly.entity_id
_entity_poly.type
_entity_poly.pdbx_seq_one_letter_code
_entity_poly.pdbx_strand_id
1 'polypeptide(L)'
;MRVDAVQTENFRLLQGGRCEFSPGVNVIAGANAQGKTTLLEAVYMLTGAKSFRTYYDKELIAFEKDEAAVRGEYFASEREQRMEILLRRGRTRTMKRNGVKLSAGETEQCLKAILFSPDDLAMIRGAASLRRRMLDAAITQLRPGYGALIAEYRRLQENKTRILRDWREKPSLLDTLDVFSDGMCMCSAKIIRYRASFARRLAEAARSVQSDFSRGTEDLTLTYTTVSTVKDPAAAEREIYEAVSERQRQLRGAEIESGLCLVGAHKDDLLITINGADARSYASQGHTRTAALSLKLAEREIFLAETGETPVLLLDDVLSELDSARQEFVLNRIGGGQTLVSCCEAASVERMTGGRVLYMDKGRVNEVCTSI
;
A
#
# COMPACT_ATOMS: atom_id res chain seq x y z
N MET A 1 6.08 13.49 10.58
CA MET A 1 4.61 13.27 10.77
C MET A 1 4.36 12.38 11.98
N ARG A 2 3.19 12.52 12.63
CA ARG A 2 2.74 11.62 13.73
C ARG A 2 1.23 11.61 13.81
N VAL A 3 0.66 10.52 14.28
CA VAL A 3 -0.74 10.39 14.69
C VAL A 3 -0.80 10.65 16.19
N ASP A 4 -1.63 11.60 16.61
CA ASP A 4 -1.82 11.91 18.03
C ASP A 4 -2.96 11.07 18.61
N ALA A 5 -4.04 10.88 17.84
CA ALA A 5 -5.15 10.02 18.26
C ALA A 5 -5.95 9.47 17.06
N VAL A 6 -6.60 8.32 17.29
CA VAL A 6 -7.61 7.78 16.39
C VAL A 6 -8.87 7.43 17.21
N GLN A 7 -10.03 7.76 16.66
CA GLN A 7 -11.33 7.40 17.21
C GLN A 7 -12.10 6.62 16.14
N THR A 8 -12.69 5.51 16.53
CA THR A 8 -13.48 4.66 15.63
C THR A 8 -14.91 4.51 16.18
N GLU A 9 -15.84 4.30 15.25
CA GLU A 9 -17.23 4.02 15.54
C GLU A 9 -17.74 2.97 14.55
N ASN A 10 -18.25 1.85 15.05
CA ASN A 10 -18.73 0.73 14.25
C ASN A 10 -17.73 0.24 13.18
N PHE A 11 -16.44 0.32 13.44
CA PHE A 11 -15.40 -0.04 12.49
C PHE A 11 -14.93 -1.48 12.73
N ARG A 12 -15.35 -2.40 11.86
CA ARG A 12 -15.10 -3.85 11.98
C ARG A 12 -15.44 -4.37 13.39
N LEU A 13 -14.47 -4.92 14.10
CA LEU A 13 -14.63 -5.46 15.45
C LEU A 13 -14.26 -4.46 16.56
N LEU A 14 -13.81 -3.24 16.22
CA LEU A 14 -13.53 -2.23 17.23
C LEU A 14 -14.85 -1.73 17.86
N GLN A 15 -14.91 -1.79 19.19
CA GLN A 15 -16.11 -1.42 19.94
C GLN A 15 -16.29 0.11 20.13
N GLY A 16 -15.49 0.88 19.37
CA GLY A 16 -15.45 2.32 19.51
C GLY A 16 -14.46 2.79 20.56
N GLY A 17 -14.33 4.11 20.68
CA GLY A 17 -13.42 4.74 21.63
C GLY A 17 -12.32 5.54 20.93
N ARG A 18 -11.59 6.30 21.76
CA ARG A 18 -10.43 7.11 21.35
C ARG A 18 -9.17 6.40 21.84
N CYS A 19 -8.21 6.23 20.94
CA CYS A 19 -6.88 5.72 21.24
C CYS A 19 -5.86 6.82 20.99
N GLU A 20 -5.01 7.12 21.96
CA GLU A 20 -3.97 8.13 21.89
C GLU A 20 -2.60 7.47 21.74
N PHE A 21 -1.72 8.10 20.95
CA PHE A 21 -0.38 7.58 20.65
C PHE A 21 0.71 8.55 21.13
N SER A 22 1.84 7.98 21.55
CA SER A 22 3.05 8.76 21.82
C SER A 22 3.78 9.09 20.49
N PRO A 23 4.61 10.15 20.46
CA PRO A 23 5.37 10.51 19.26
C PRO A 23 6.38 9.47 18.79
N GLY A 24 6.84 8.58 19.69
CA GLY A 24 7.82 7.53 19.40
C GLY A 24 7.20 6.19 19.03
N VAL A 25 7.71 5.13 19.62
CA VAL A 25 7.20 3.76 19.41
C VAL A 25 5.98 3.50 20.29
N ASN A 26 4.95 2.95 19.68
CA ASN A 26 3.72 2.50 20.34
C ASN A 26 3.57 1.00 20.05
N VAL A 27 3.51 0.20 21.10
CA VAL A 27 3.36 -1.25 21.03
C VAL A 27 1.90 -1.60 21.30
N ILE A 28 1.23 -2.15 20.29
CA ILE A 28 -0.16 -2.58 20.35
C ILE A 28 -0.16 -4.09 20.63
N ALA A 29 -0.33 -4.47 21.89
CA ALA A 29 -0.24 -5.84 22.34
C ALA A 29 -1.61 -6.47 22.57
N GLY A 30 -1.70 -7.78 22.40
CA GLY A 30 -2.91 -8.54 22.69
C GLY A 30 -2.95 -9.86 21.94
N ALA A 31 -3.80 -10.78 22.35
CA ALA A 31 -3.97 -12.05 21.70
C ALA A 31 -4.42 -11.89 20.21
N ASN A 32 -4.36 -12.96 19.44
CA ASN A 32 -4.86 -12.93 18.07
C ASN A 32 -6.35 -12.61 18.03
N ALA A 33 -6.79 -11.96 16.95
CA ALA A 33 -8.17 -11.53 16.71
C ALA A 33 -8.73 -10.48 17.71
N GLN A 34 -7.90 -9.83 18.53
CA GLN A 34 -8.36 -8.77 19.45
C GLN A 34 -8.56 -7.40 18.77
N GLY A 35 -8.11 -7.20 17.51
CA GLY A 35 -8.31 -5.95 16.77
C GLY A 35 -7.04 -5.13 16.52
N LYS A 36 -5.86 -5.64 16.85
CA LYS A 36 -4.58 -4.97 16.62
C LYS A 36 -4.42 -4.47 15.18
N THR A 37 -4.50 -5.38 14.21
CA THR A 37 -4.48 -5.07 12.77
C THR A 37 -5.59 -4.09 12.37
N THR A 38 -6.78 -4.19 13.00
CA THR A 38 -7.90 -3.29 12.70
C THR A 38 -7.62 -1.85 13.19
N LEU A 39 -6.92 -1.69 14.30
CA LEU A 39 -6.47 -0.37 14.78
C LEU A 39 -5.43 0.22 13.82
N LEU A 40 -4.43 -0.57 13.39
CA LEU A 40 -3.47 -0.14 12.37
C LEU A 40 -4.16 0.19 11.04
N GLU A 41 -5.20 -0.56 10.65
CA GLU A 41 -6.01 -0.29 9.44
C GLU A 41 -6.72 1.06 9.55
N ALA A 42 -7.30 1.39 10.71
CA ALA A 42 -7.92 2.69 10.94
C ALA A 42 -6.90 3.84 10.82
N VAL A 43 -5.70 3.69 11.40
CA VAL A 43 -4.61 4.66 11.28
C VAL A 43 -4.16 4.79 9.82
N TYR A 44 -3.97 3.68 9.10
CA TYR A 44 -3.56 3.70 7.70
C TYR A 44 -4.56 4.45 6.82
N MET A 45 -5.86 4.35 7.09
CA MET A 45 -6.88 5.06 6.32
C MET A 45 -6.77 6.59 6.44
N LEU A 46 -6.13 7.14 7.48
CA LEU A 46 -5.88 8.58 7.61
C LEU A 46 -4.94 9.12 6.51
N THR A 47 -4.24 8.25 5.79
CA THR A 47 -3.48 8.61 4.58
C THR A 47 -4.37 9.00 3.40
N GLY A 48 -5.68 8.83 3.50
CA GLY A 48 -6.62 8.95 2.39
C GLY A 48 -6.69 7.69 1.51
N ALA A 49 -5.84 6.70 1.75
CA ALA A 49 -5.85 5.43 1.02
C ALA A 49 -7.07 4.57 1.37
N LYS A 50 -7.30 3.54 0.57
CA LYS A 50 -8.24 2.46 0.91
C LYS A 50 -7.61 1.53 1.96
N SER A 51 -8.44 0.69 2.57
CA SER A 51 -7.95 -0.40 3.40
C SER A 51 -6.90 -1.25 2.66
N PHE A 52 -5.89 -1.70 3.40
CA PHE A 52 -4.90 -2.64 2.88
C PHE A 52 -5.38 -4.10 2.89
N ARG A 53 -6.52 -4.39 3.58
CA ARG A 53 -7.09 -5.74 3.70
C ARG A 53 -8.25 -6.01 2.77
N THR A 54 -8.99 -4.96 2.37
CA THR A 54 -10.17 -5.11 1.50
C THR A 54 -10.32 -3.96 0.51
N TYR A 55 -10.90 -4.28 -0.64
CA TYR A 55 -11.28 -3.26 -1.63
C TYR A 55 -12.69 -2.67 -1.37
N TYR A 56 -13.50 -3.32 -0.55
CA TYR A 56 -14.90 -3.01 -0.35
C TYR A 56 -15.13 -2.29 0.98
N ASP A 57 -15.47 -1.02 0.92
CA ASP A 57 -15.73 -0.20 2.11
C ASP A 57 -16.83 -0.78 3.02
N LYS A 58 -17.79 -1.53 2.44
CA LYS A 58 -18.85 -2.22 3.20
C LYS A 58 -18.33 -3.26 4.21
N GLU A 59 -17.14 -3.84 3.96
CA GLU A 59 -16.50 -4.83 4.83
C GLU A 59 -15.78 -4.20 6.02
N LEU A 60 -15.64 -2.88 6.03
CA LEU A 60 -15.09 -2.10 7.13
C LEU A 60 -16.16 -1.71 8.15
N ILE A 61 -17.45 -1.83 7.79
CA ILE A 61 -18.57 -1.53 8.67
C ILE A 61 -18.87 -2.76 9.52
N ALA A 62 -19.02 -2.56 10.84
CA ALA A 62 -19.33 -3.63 11.77
C ALA A 62 -20.60 -4.39 11.36
N PHE A 63 -20.67 -5.66 11.76
CA PHE A 63 -21.82 -6.51 11.47
C PHE A 63 -23.10 -5.87 12.00
N GLU A 64 -24.19 -5.95 11.24
CA GLU A 64 -25.51 -5.35 11.56
C GLU A 64 -25.53 -3.81 11.67
N LYS A 65 -24.47 -3.10 11.26
CA LYS A 65 -24.45 -1.64 11.21
C LYS A 65 -24.52 -1.15 9.75
N ASP A 66 -25.09 0.04 9.56
CA ASP A 66 -25.22 0.67 8.24
C ASP A 66 -24.11 1.67 7.94
N GLU A 67 -23.46 2.16 8.99
CA GLU A 67 -22.36 3.13 8.86
C GLU A 67 -21.27 2.89 9.89
N ALA A 68 -20.07 3.35 9.53
CA ALA A 68 -18.91 3.38 10.41
C ALA A 68 -18.14 4.71 10.19
N ALA A 69 -17.41 5.13 11.23
CA ALA A 69 -16.56 6.30 11.15
C ALA A 69 -15.18 6.03 11.69
N VAL A 70 -14.18 6.64 11.04
CA VAL A 70 -12.80 6.76 11.54
C VAL A 70 -12.48 8.24 11.59
N ARG A 71 -12.08 8.72 12.76
CA ARG A 71 -11.62 10.09 12.97
C ARG A 71 -10.20 10.05 13.50
N GLY A 72 -9.31 10.86 12.94
CA GLY A 72 -7.91 10.91 13.36
C GLY A 72 -7.44 12.34 13.56
N GLU A 73 -6.62 12.52 14.58
CA GLU A 73 -5.84 13.74 14.84
C GLU A 73 -4.38 13.41 14.57
N TYR A 74 -3.72 14.21 13.75
CA TYR A 74 -2.35 13.95 13.35
C TYR A 74 -1.61 15.25 13.02
N PHE A 75 -0.29 15.22 13.12
CA PHE A 75 0.60 16.31 12.74
C PHE A 75 1.27 15.96 11.41
N ALA A 76 1.05 16.79 10.40
CA ALA A 76 1.65 16.68 9.08
C ALA A 76 1.71 18.06 8.42
N SER A 77 2.72 18.31 7.59
CA SER A 77 2.95 19.62 6.93
C SER A 77 2.99 20.76 7.93
N GLU A 78 3.72 20.54 9.04
CA GLU A 78 3.94 21.49 10.15
C GLU A 78 2.64 22.00 10.84
N ARG A 79 1.55 21.23 10.74
CA ARG A 79 0.24 21.60 11.28
C ARG A 79 -0.46 20.41 11.92
N GLU A 80 -1.28 20.71 12.92
CA GLU A 80 -2.30 19.79 13.40
C GLU A 80 -3.41 19.65 12.37
N GLN A 81 -3.78 18.42 12.06
CA GLN A 81 -4.78 18.05 11.08
C GLN A 81 -5.82 17.12 11.72
N ARG A 82 -7.04 17.23 11.25
CA ARG A 82 -8.13 16.30 11.61
C ARG A 82 -8.70 15.67 10.37
N MET A 83 -8.75 14.34 10.34
CA MET A 83 -9.38 13.56 9.27
C MET A 83 -10.65 12.90 9.80
N GLU A 84 -11.73 12.99 9.04
CA GLU A 84 -12.95 12.22 9.25
C GLU A 84 -13.23 11.38 8.01
N ILE A 85 -13.43 10.09 8.20
CA ILE A 85 -13.80 9.14 7.15
C ILE A 85 -15.12 8.52 7.55
N LEU A 86 -16.15 8.75 6.75
CA LEU A 86 -17.48 8.20 6.96
C LEU A 86 -17.78 7.14 5.89
N LEU A 87 -18.08 5.95 6.34
CA LEU A 87 -18.41 4.78 5.52
C LEU A 87 -19.91 4.49 5.66
N ARG A 88 -20.62 4.26 4.55
CA ARG A 88 -22.02 3.90 4.52
C ARG A 88 -22.28 2.77 3.53
N ARG A 89 -23.12 1.83 3.90
CA ARG A 89 -23.52 0.74 2.99
C ARG A 89 -24.17 1.31 1.73
N GLY A 90 -23.73 0.81 0.56
CA GLY A 90 -24.26 1.24 -0.74
C GLY A 90 -23.91 2.65 -1.18
N ARG A 91 -23.03 3.35 -0.45
CA ARG A 91 -22.55 4.70 -0.83
C ARG A 91 -21.03 4.78 -0.88
N THR A 92 -20.51 5.69 -1.69
CA THR A 92 -19.10 6.04 -1.69
C THR A 92 -18.74 6.71 -0.36
N ARG A 93 -17.60 6.33 0.21
CA ARG A 93 -17.09 6.93 1.44
C ARG A 93 -16.92 8.45 1.29
N THR A 94 -17.14 9.15 2.37
CA THR A 94 -16.89 10.59 2.46
C THR A 94 -15.66 10.81 3.34
N MET A 95 -14.74 11.64 2.88
CA MET A 95 -13.57 12.06 3.65
C MET A 95 -13.59 13.57 3.82
N LYS A 96 -13.31 14.04 5.04
CA LYS A 96 -13.16 15.47 5.36
C LYS A 96 -11.85 15.67 6.08
N ARG A 97 -11.12 16.71 5.71
CA ARG A 97 -9.95 17.19 6.43
C ARG A 97 -10.25 18.59 6.97
N ASN A 98 -10.07 18.76 8.28
CA ASN A 98 -10.39 20.02 8.98
C ASN A 98 -11.81 20.54 8.67
N GLY A 99 -12.78 19.63 8.56
CA GLY A 99 -14.17 19.92 8.22
C GLY A 99 -14.46 20.09 6.73
N VAL A 100 -13.44 20.23 5.88
CA VAL A 100 -13.59 20.41 4.43
C VAL A 100 -13.59 19.05 3.74
N LYS A 101 -14.59 18.82 2.87
CA LYS A 101 -14.68 17.58 2.09
C LYS A 101 -13.52 17.48 1.12
N LEU A 102 -12.83 16.35 1.13
CA LEU A 102 -11.76 16.04 0.19
C LEU A 102 -12.32 15.51 -1.12
N SER A 103 -11.78 16.00 -2.23
CA SER A 103 -11.99 15.42 -3.56
C SER A 103 -11.12 14.18 -3.76
N ALA A 104 -11.48 13.34 -4.73
CA ALA A 104 -10.66 12.19 -5.09
C ALA A 104 -9.27 12.67 -5.56
N GLY A 105 -8.22 12.23 -4.86
CA GLY A 105 -6.84 12.57 -5.17
C GLY A 105 -6.23 13.72 -4.34
N GLU A 106 -6.97 14.40 -3.49
CA GLU A 106 -6.44 15.43 -2.58
C GLU A 106 -5.76 14.79 -1.35
N THR A 107 -4.62 14.14 -1.56
CA THR A 107 -3.88 13.43 -0.50
C THR A 107 -2.62 14.14 -0.03
N GLU A 108 -2.27 15.30 -0.57
CA GLU A 108 -0.99 15.99 -0.30
C GLU A 108 -0.73 16.23 1.18
N GLN A 109 -1.71 16.79 1.88
CA GLN A 109 -1.60 17.11 3.32
C GLN A 109 -2.20 16.03 4.22
N CYS A 110 -2.51 14.85 3.67
CA CYS A 110 -2.89 13.71 4.49
C CYS A 110 -1.64 13.10 5.15
N LEU A 111 -1.87 12.38 6.23
CA LEU A 111 -0.83 11.56 6.84
C LEU A 111 -0.13 10.71 5.78
N LYS A 112 1.17 10.48 5.93
CA LYS A 112 1.90 9.45 5.17
C LYS A 112 2.25 8.32 6.11
N ALA A 113 1.97 7.11 5.70
CA ALA A 113 2.26 5.93 6.49
C ALA A 113 2.79 4.79 5.60
N ILE A 114 3.79 4.10 6.10
CA ILE A 114 4.34 2.90 5.49
C ILE A 114 3.84 1.72 6.30
N LEU A 115 3.11 0.84 5.64
CA LEU A 115 2.68 -0.43 6.24
C LEU A 115 3.69 -1.52 5.90
N PHE A 116 4.06 -2.31 6.90
CA PHE A 116 4.75 -3.56 6.74
C PHE A 116 3.96 -4.67 7.44
N SER A 117 3.53 -5.65 6.68
CA SER A 117 2.65 -6.74 7.10
C SER A 117 3.19 -8.09 6.62
N PRO A 118 2.68 -9.23 7.10
CA PRO A 118 3.05 -10.54 6.58
C PRO A 118 2.83 -10.71 5.07
N ASP A 119 1.83 -10.02 4.49
CA ASP A 119 1.60 -10.01 3.04
C ASP A 119 2.78 -9.43 2.26
N ASP A 120 3.53 -8.47 2.85
CA ASP A 120 4.72 -7.91 2.22
C ASP A 120 5.86 -8.92 2.15
N LEU A 121 5.95 -9.83 3.12
CA LEU A 121 6.91 -10.96 3.06
C LEU A 121 6.56 -11.91 1.90
N ALA A 122 5.26 -12.14 1.67
CA ALA A 122 4.79 -12.96 0.56
C ALA A 122 5.01 -12.30 -0.82
N MET A 123 5.13 -10.97 -0.90
CA MET A 123 5.26 -10.21 -2.13
C MET A 123 6.48 -10.62 -2.97
N ILE A 124 7.60 -10.95 -2.33
CA ILE A 124 8.84 -11.31 -3.01
C ILE A 124 8.65 -12.53 -3.92
N ARG A 125 7.97 -13.56 -3.42
CA ARG A 125 7.71 -14.81 -4.14
C ARG A 125 6.32 -14.88 -4.78
N GLY A 126 5.43 -14.01 -4.37
CA GLY A 126 4.03 -14.03 -4.74
C GLY A 126 3.75 -13.51 -6.15
N ALA A 127 2.47 -13.34 -6.44
CA ALA A 127 1.99 -12.86 -7.72
C ALA A 127 2.38 -11.39 -7.97
N ALA A 128 2.57 -11.03 -9.24
CA ALA A 128 2.84 -9.66 -9.69
C ALA A 128 1.82 -8.63 -9.15
N SER A 129 0.59 -9.04 -8.91
CA SER A 129 -0.45 -8.19 -8.33
C SER A 129 -0.09 -7.63 -6.94
N LEU A 130 0.66 -8.37 -6.12
CA LEU A 130 1.13 -7.90 -4.81
C LEU A 130 2.17 -6.78 -4.98
N ARG A 131 3.12 -6.96 -5.89
CA ARG A 131 4.16 -5.95 -6.18
C ARG A 131 3.56 -4.69 -6.78
N ARG A 132 2.60 -4.83 -7.72
CA ARG A 132 1.86 -3.66 -8.24
C ARG A 132 1.08 -2.94 -7.15
N ARG A 133 0.43 -3.68 -6.23
CA ARG A 133 -0.30 -3.09 -5.11
C ARG A 133 0.61 -2.28 -4.18
N MET A 134 1.82 -2.77 -3.90
CA MET A 134 2.83 -2.02 -3.13
C MET A 134 3.21 -0.71 -3.84
N LEU A 135 3.58 -0.77 -5.13
CA LEU A 135 3.92 0.42 -5.91
C LEU A 135 2.76 1.43 -5.94
N ASP A 136 1.54 0.95 -6.25
CA ASP A 136 0.37 1.81 -6.34
C ASP A 136 -0.01 2.45 -5.00
N ALA A 137 0.16 1.74 -3.88
CA ALA A 137 -0.10 2.26 -2.55
C ALA A 137 0.86 3.40 -2.18
N ALA A 138 2.15 3.22 -2.47
CA ALA A 138 3.17 4.23 -2.25
C ALA A 138 2.95 5.47 -3.15
N ILE A 139 2.78 5.25 -4.46
CA ILE A 139 2.58 6.34 -5.42
C ILE A 139 1.30 7.12 -5.14
N THR A 140 0.21 6.45 -4.73
CA THR A 140 -1.06 7.12 -4.38
C THR A 140 -0.88 8.12 -3.23
N GLN A 141 -0.02 7.82 -2.26
CA GLN A 141 0.25 8.73 -1.16
C GLN A 141 1.14 9.90 -1.57
N LEU A 142 2.06 9.71 -2.53
CA LEU A 142 3.05 10.70 -2.95
C LEU A 142 2.60 11.58 -4.11
N ARG A 143 1.65 11.11 -4.95
CA ARG A 143 1.24 11.79 -6.18
C ARG A 143 -0.26 12.06 -6.19
N PRO A 144 -0.66 13.34 -6.14
CA PRO A 144 -2.06 13.71 -6.28
C PRO A 144 -2.65 13.16 -7.58
N GLY A 145 -3.89 12.70 -7.50
CA GLY A 145 -4.60 12.18 -8.67
C GLY A 145 -4.24 10.75 -9.12
N TYR A 146 -3.10 10.16 -8.66
CA TYR A 146 -2.75 8.81 -9.07
C TYR A 146 -3.77 7.77 -8.63
N GLY A 147 -4.33 7.90 -7.43
CA GLY A 147 -5.40 7.02 -6.95
C GLY A 147 -6.67 7.08 -7.83
N ALA A 148 -7.02 8.28 -8.33
CA ALA A 148 -8.12 8.46 -9.27
C ALA A 148 -7.81 7.83 -10.64
N LEU A 149 -6.58 7.97 -11.13
CA LEU A 149 -6.10 7.34 -12.36
C LEU A 149 -6.20 5.79 -12.29
N ILE A 150 -5.78 5.19 -11.17
CA ILE A 150 -5.92 3.73 -10.95
C ILE A 150 -7.40 3.31 -10.91
N ALA A 151 -8.26 4.11 -10.28
CA ALA A 151 -9.69 3.81 -10.22
C ALA A 151 -10.34 3.87 -11.62
N GLU A 152 -10.00 4.88 -12.42
CA GLU A 152 -10.47 5.00 -13.80
C GLU A 152 -9.96 3.84 -14.67
N TYR A 153 -8.68 3.50 -14.57
CA TYR A 153 -8.12 2.36 -15.28
C TYR A 153 -8.87 1.05 -14.97
N ARG A 154 -9.17 0.79 -13.69
CA ARG A 154 -9.92 -0.40 -13.27
C ARG A 154 -11.34 -0.40 -13.85
N ARG A 155 -12.02 0.74 -13.82
CA ARG A 155 -13.36 0.91 -14.40
C ARG A 155 -13.36 0.58 -15.91
N LEU A 156 -12.38 1.09 -16.65
CA LEU A 156 -12.21 0.80 -18.07
C LEU A 156 -11.92 -0.69 -18.30
N GLN A 157 -11.06 -1.28 -17.51
CA GLN A 157 -10.71 -2.71 -17.58
C GLN A 157 -11.92 -3.61 -17.31
N GLU A 158 -12.72 -3.31 -16.29
CA GLU A 158 -13.94 -4.05 -15.95
C GLU A 158 -14.96 -4.00 -17.10
N ASN A 159 -15.17 -2.82 -17.69
CA ASN A 159 -16.07 -2.66 -18.84
C ASN A 159 -15.54 -3.42 -20.07
N LYS A 160 -14.26 -3.29 -20.39
CA LYS A 160 -13.62 -4.04 -21.49
C LYS A 160 -13.72 -5.54 -21.26
N THR A 161 -13.45 -6.03 -20.05
CA THR A 161 -13.58 -7.45 -19.71
C THR A 161 -15.01 -7.95 -19.90
N ARG A 162 -16.01 -7.16 -19.53
CA ARG A 162 -17.43 -7.51 -19.75
C ARG A 162 -17.74 -7.58 -21.25
N ILE A 163 -17.28 -6.63 -22.05
CA ILE A 163 -17.46 -6.66 -23.51
C ILE A 163 -16.85 -7.94 -24.08
N LEU A 164 -15.60 -8.24 -23.74
CA LEU A 164 -14.87 -9.42 -24.23
C LEU A 164 -15.48 -10.75 -23.81
N ARG A 165 -16.22 -10.80 -22.68
CA ARG A 165 -16.92 -11.98 -22.22
C ARG A 165 -18.27 -12.16 -22.93
N ASP A 166 -19.04 -11.08 -23.06
CA ASP A 166 -20.47 -11.13 -23.40
C ASP A 166 -20.76 -10.87 -24.89
N TRP A 167 -19.75 -10.53 -25.71
CA TRP A 167 -19.93 -10.17 -27.13
C TRP A 167 -20.55 -11.29 -27.98
N ARG A 168 -20.32 -12.56 -27.64
CA ARG A 168 -20.90 -13.69 -28.41
C ARG A 168 -22.42 -13.73 -28.31
N GLU A 169 -22.97 -13.29 -27.16
CA GLU A 169 -24.41 -13.16 -26.95
C GLU A 169 -24.94 -11.85 -27.55
N LYS A 170 -24.14 -10.79 -27.54
CA LYS A 170 -24.49 -9.47 -28.04
C LYS A 170 -23.36 -8.85 -28.87
N PRO A 171 -23.29 -9.16 -30.20
CA PRO A 171 -22.19 -8.72 -31.06
C PRO A 171 -21.95 -7.21 -31.13
N SER A 172 -22.99 -6.39 -30.98
CA SER A 172 -22.89 -4.92 -30.95
C SER A 172 -22.02 -4.36 -29.80
N LEU A 173 -21.69 -5.17 -28.79
CA LEU A 173 -20.74 -4.76 -27.76
C LEU A 173 -19.35 -4.50 -28.33
N LEU A 174 -18.95 -5.17 -29.41
CA LEU A 174 -17.64 -4.95 -30.05
C LEU A 174 -17.50 -3.56 -30.65
N ASP A 175 -18.60 -2.86 -30.98
CA ASP A 175 -18.56 -1.49 -31.52
C ASP A 175 -17.95 -0.50 -30.49
N THR A 176 -18.03 -0.82 -29.22
CA THR A 176 -17.47 0.02 -28.14
C THR A 176 -16.11 -0.45 -27.63
N LEU A 177 -15.64 -1.62 -28.06
CA LEU A 177 -14.39 -2.23 -27.54
C LEU A 177 -13.18 -1.32 -27.70
N ASP A 178 -13.07 -0.66 -28.85
CA ASP A 178 -11.90 0.16 -29.16
C ASP A 178 -11.86 1.43 -28.32
N VAL A 179 -13.00 2.01 -27.96
CA VAL A 179 -13.09 3.16 -27.04
C VAL A 179 -12.55 2.82 -25.65
N PHE A 180 -12.96 1.66 -25.08
CA PHE A 180 -12.45 1.21 -23.80
C PHE A 180 -10.98 0.80 -23.87
N SER A 181 -10.54 0.20 -24.98
CA SER A 181 -9.15 -0.17 -25.21
C SER A 181 -8.25 1.06 -25.28
N ASP A 182 -8.66 2.10 -25.99
CA ASP A 182 -7.90 3.36 -26.10
C ASP A 182 -7.81 4.06 -24.75
N GLY A 183 -8.91 4.19 -24.00
CA GLY A 183 -8.91 4.72 -22.66
C GLY A 183 -7.97 3.97 -21.72
N MET A 184 -7.92 2.62 -21.82
CA MET A 184 -6.96 1.81 -21.08
C MET A 184 -5.51 2.09 -21.51
N CYS A 185 -5.22 2.30 -22.79
CA CYS A 185 -3.89 2.64 -23.28
C CYS A 185 -3.43 4.00 -22.75
N MET A 186 -4.31 5.02 -22.75
CA MET A 186 -4.04 6.34 -22.19
C MET A 186 -3.71 6.28 -20.69
N CYS A 187 -4.56 5.60 -19.92
CA CYS A 187 -4.29 5.41 -18.49
C CYS A 187 -3.02 4.60 -18.25
N SER A 188 -2.77 3.52 -19.07
CA SER A 188 -1.56 2.71 -18.94
C SER A 188 -0.29 3.51 -19.12
N ALA A 189 -0.24 4.42 -20.09
CA ALA A 189 0.95 5.25 -20.34
C ALA A 189 1.34 6.05 -19.09
N LYS A 190 0.37 6.67 -18.45
CA LYS A 190 0.58 7.43 -17.20
C LYS A 190 1.01 6.52 -16.05
N ILE A 191 0.32 5.39 -15.85
CA ILE A 191 0.60 4.43 -14.78
C ILE A 191 2.00 3.86 -14.93
N ILE A 192 2.38 3.41 -16.13
CA ILE A 192 3.70 2.85 -16.44
C ILE A 192 4.79 3.86 -16.08
N ARG A 193 4.65 5.12 -16.49
CA ARG A 193 5.62 6.17 -16.21
C ARG A 193 5.78 6.44 -14.71
N TYR A 194 4.67 6.51 -13.96
CA TYR A 194 4.71 6.68 -12.51
C TYR A 194 5.38 5.50 -11.82
N ARG A 195 5.01 4.28 -12.18
CA ARG A 195 5.59 3.06 -11.59
C ARG A 195 7.07 2.91 -11.93
N ALA A 196 7.47 3.16 -13.17
CA ALA A 196 8.87 3.08 -13.58
C ALA A 196 9.74 4.09 -12.83
N SER A 197 9.27 5.34 -12.68
CA SER A 197 9.96 6.37 -11.93
C SER A 197 10.12 6.00 -10.46
N PHE A 198 9.06 5.49 -9.82
CA PHE A 198 9.12 5.07 -8.42
C PHE A 198 9.98 3.82 -8.25
N ALA A 199 9.84 2.82 -9.13
CA ALA A 199 10.60 1.57 -9.09
C ALA A 199 12.12 1.79 -9.21
N ARG A 200 12.56 2.75 -10.05
CA ARG A 200 13.97 3.11 -10.17
C ARG A 200 14.52 3.63 -8.84
N ARG A 201 13.82 4.55 -8.19
CA ARG A 201 14.24 5.09 -6.89
C ARG A 201 14.21 4.03 -5.79
N LEU A 202 13.18 3.17 -5.84
CA LEU A 202 13.06 2.05 -4.91
C LEU A 202 14.23 1.06 -5.08
N ALA A 203 14.66 0.81 -6.32
CA ALA A 203 15.81 -0.06 -6.61
C ALA A 203 17.11 0.48 -5.98
N GLU A 204 17.37 1.78 -6.14
CA GLU A 204 18.56 2.42 -5.59
C GLU A 204 18.58 2.37 -4.05
N ALA A 205 17.48 2.79 -3.42
CA ALA A 205 17.36 2.81 -1.97
C ALA A 205 17.34 1.38 -1.36
N ALA A 206 16.60 0.45 -1.95
CA ALA A 206 16.51 -0.92 -1.45
C ALA A 206 17.84 -1.67 -1.56
N ARG A 207 18.62 -1.42 -2.62
CA ARG A 207 19.97 -1.96 -2.79
C ARG A 207 20.90 -1.49 -1.67
N SER A 208 20.84 -0.22 -1.30
CA SER A 208 21.61 0.34 -0.19
C SER A 208 21.24 -0.31 1.13
N VAL A 209 19.94 -0.39 1.44
CA VAL A 209 19.45 -1.02 2.68
C VAL A 209 19.83 -2.51 2.76
N GLN A 210 19.71 -3.24 1.66
CA GLN A 210 20.10 -4.66 1.58
C GLN A 210 21.60 -4.86 1.82
N SER A 211 22.42 -4.01 1.18
CA SER A 211 23.88 -4.03 1.35
C SER A 211 24.28 -3.77 2.80
N ASP A 212 23.66 -2.79 3.46
CA ASP A 212 23.91 -2.50 4.89
C ASP A 212 23.56 -3.68 5.79
N PHE A 213 22.39 -4.32 5.55
CA PHE A 213 21.98 -5.48 6.32
C PHE A 213 22.91 -6.67 6.10
N SER A 214 23.23 -6.97 4.85
CA SER A 214 24.06 -8.14 4.48
C SER A 214 25.57 -7.88 4.61
N ARG A 215 25.98 -6.69 5.04
CA ARG A 215 27.39 -6.24 5.06
C ARG A 215 28.07 -6.39 3.69
N GLY A 216 27.33 -6.05 2.64
CA GLY A 216 27.81 -6.10 1.26
C GLY A 216 27.86 -7.48 0.61
N THR A 217 27.34 -8.53 1.25
CA THR A 217 27.36 -9.90 0.70
C THR A 217 26.21 -10.21 -0.25
N GLU A 218 25.13 -9.39 -0.22
CA GLU A 218 23.95 -9.56 -1.06
C GLU A 218 23.69 -8.32 -1.92
N ASP A 219 23.49 -8.52 -3.22
CA ASP A 219 23.13 -7.49 -4.18
C ASP A 219 21.65 -7.66 -4.56
N LEU A 220 20.80 -6.73 -4.10
CA LEU A 220 19.38 -6.69 -4.43
C LEU A 220 19.15 -5.80 -5.65
N THR A 221 18.54 -6.37 -6.69
CA THR A 221 18.20 -5.62 -7.91
C THR A 221 16.71 -5.67 -8.17
N LEU A 222 16.14 -4.54 -8.57
CA LEU A 222 14.74 -4.41 -8.96
C LEU A 222 14.66 -3.95 -10.41
N THR A 223 13.89 -4.66 -11.24
CA THR A 223 13.66 -4.29 -12.64
C THR A 223 12.16 -4.20 -12.91
N TYR A 224 11.69 -3.00 -13.26
CA TYR A 224 10.29 -2.82 -13.66
C TYR A 224 10.08 -3.31 -15.08
N THR A 225 9.07 -4.16 -15.26
CA THR A 225 8.68 -4.72 -16.57
C THR A 225 7.24 -4.37 -16.90
N THR A 226 6.97 -4.11 -18.17
CA THR A 226 5.66 -3.73 -18.68
C THR A 226 5.40 -4.30 -20.07
N VAL A 227 4.45 -3.76 -20.80
CA VAL A 227 4.07 -4.16 -22.15
C VAL A 227 5.30 -4.23 -23.06
N SER A 228 5.49 -5.34 -23.77
CA SER A 228 6.74 -5.66 -24.51
C SER A 228 7.14 -4.68 -25.61
N THR A 229 6.20 -3.89 -26.13
CA THR A 229 6.46 -2.83 -27.11
C THR A 229 7.00 -1.55 -26.47
N VAL A 230 6.83 -1.35 -25.17
CA VAL A 230 7.40 -0.22 -24.43
C VAL A 230 8.87 -0.52 -24.15
N LYS A 231 9.77 0.14 -24.87
CA LYS A 231 11.23 -0.06 -24.74
C LYS A 231 11.81 0.71 -23.58
N ASP A 232 11.34 1.95 -23.37
CA ASP A 232 11.71 2.79 -22.24
C ASP A 232 10.44 3.18 -21.46
N PRO A 233 10.18 2.59 -20.28
CA PRO A 233 9.03 2.95 -19.47
C PRO A 233 9.17 4.33 -18.77
N ALA A 234 10.32 5.00 -18.89
CA ALA A 234 10.55 6.37 -18.44
C ALA A 234 10.40 7.42 -19.57
N ALA A 235 10.15 7.00 -20.82
CA ALA A 235 9.96 7.87 -21.95
C ALA A 235 8.78 8.84 -21.78
N ALA A 236 8.59 9.75 -22.75
CA ALA A 236 7.45 10.65 -22.76
C ALA A 236 6.11 9.86 -22.79
N GLU A 237 5.09 10.39 -22.09
CA GLU A 237 3.78 9.72 -22.00
C GLU A 237 3.20 9.35 -23.37
N ARG A 238 3.39 10.22 -24.38
CA ARG A 238 2.95 9.98 -25.75
C ARG A 238 3.63 8.76 -26.37
N GLU A 239 4.94 8.59 -26.20
CA GLU A 239 5.70 7.47 -26.74
C GLU A 239 5.25 6.15 -26.12
N ILE A 240 5.03 6.15 -24.79
CA ILE A 240 4.52 4.98 -24.07
C ILE A 240 3.10 4.65 -24.56
N TYR A 241 2.23 5.66 -24.74
CA TYR A 241 0.88 5.47 -25.26
C TYR A 241 0.90 4.86 -26.65
N GLU A 242 1.72 5.37 -27.57
CA GLU A 242 1.87 4.86 -28.93
C GLU A 242 2.32 3.39 -28.93
N ALA A 243 3.30 3.04 -28.08
CA ALA A 243 3.80 1.68 -27.93
C ALA A 243 2.74 0.72 -27.32
N VAL A 244 1.99 1.13 -26.32
CA VAL A 244 0.92 0.33 -25.72
C VAL A 244 -0.22 0.14 -26.71
N SER A 245 -0.60 1.19 -27.44
CA SER A 245 -1.66 1.17 -28.47
C SER A 245 -1.29 0.26 -29.65
N GLU A 246 -0.02 0.25 -30.05
CA GLU A 246 0.47 -0.69 -31.06
C GLU A 246 0.30 -2.14 -30.60
N ARG A 247 0.69 -2.46 -29.36
CA ARG A 247 0.49 -3.81 -28.80
C ARG A 247 -0.99 -4.16 -28.70
N GLN A 248 -1.83 -3.19 -28.34
CA GLN A 248 -3.28 -3.38 -28.27
C GLN A 248 -3.86 -3.75 -29.64
N ARG A 249 -3.44 -3.09 -30.72
CA ARG A 249 -3.86 -3.41 -32.09
C ARG A 249 -3.43 -4.82 -32.49
N GLN A 250 -2.18 -5.21 -32.21
CA GLN A 250 -1.65 -6.53 -32.48
C GLN A 250 -2.43 -7.66 -31.79
N LEU A 251 -2.87 -7.44 -30.55
CA LEU A 251 -3.52 -8.48 -29.74
C LEU A 251 -5.05 -8.38 -29.72
N ARG A 252 -5.66 -7.43 -30.45
CA ARG A 252 -7.11 -7.23 -30.48
C ARG A 252 -7.89 -8.52 -30.82
N GLY A 253 -7.46 -9.24 -31.84
CA GLY A 253 -8.08 -10.51 -32.21
C GLY A 253 -7.97 -11.58 -31.11
N ALA A 254 -6.80 -11.73 -30.53
CA ALA A 254 -6.55 -12.67 -29.45
C ALA A 254 -7.35 -12.32 -28.17
N GLU A 255 -7.56 -11.04 -27.86
CA GLU A 255 -8.43 -10.60 -26.77
C GLU A 255 -9.90 -10.98 -27.00
N ILE A 256 -10.40 -10.77 -28.22
CA ILE A 256 -11.77 -11.15 -28.61
C ILE A 256 -11.96 -12.66 -28.52
N GLU A 257 -10.99 -13.43 -28.99
CA GLU A 257 -11.05 -14.90 -28.97
C GLU A 257 -10.98 -15.46 -27.56
N SER A 258 -10.03 -14.99 -26.75
CA SER A 258 -9.79 -15.47 -25.37
C SER A 258 -10.77 -14.92 -24.34
N GLY A 259 -11.45 -13.80 -24.61
CA GLY A 259 -12.28 -13.11 -23.65
C GLY A 259 -11.52 -12.39 -22.53
N LEU A 260 -10.21 -12.17 -22.70
CA LEU A 260 -9.32 -11.61 -21.68
C LEU A 260 -8.67 -10.31 -22.12
N CYS A 261 -8.50 -9.36 -21.20
CA CYS A 261 -7.63 -8.19 -21.44
C CYS A 261 -6.17 -8.62 -21.39
N LEU A 262 -5.47 -8.55 -22.51
CA LEU A 262 -4.08 -9.02 -22.65
C LEU A 262 -3.05 -7.89 -22.58
N VAL A 263 -3.46 -6.64 -22.76
CA VAL A 263 -2.57 -5.46 -22.83
C VAL A 263 -2.94 -4.42 -21.80
N GLY A 264 -1.92 -3.82 -21.16
CA GLY A 264 -2.07 -2.68 -20.28
C GLY A 264 -1.33 -2.85 -18.94
N ALA A 265 -1.38 -1.80 -18.11
CA ALA A 265 -0.64 -1.69 -16.85
C ALA A 265 -0.99 -2.77 -15.80
N HIS A 266 -2.08 -3.51 -15.97
CA HIS A 266 -2.42 -4.67 -15.12
C HIS A 266 -1.53 -5.89 -15.36
N LYS A 267 -0.69 -5.87 -16.40
CA LYS A 267 0.31 -6.91 -16.71
C LYS A 267 1.70 -6.58 -16.22
N ASP A 268 1.93 -5.36 -15.73
CA ASP A 268 3.24 -4.94 -15.23
C ASP A 268 3.72 -5.82 -14.07
N ASP A 269 5.04 -5.90 -13.93
CA ASP A 269 5.68 -6.56 -12.80
C ASP A 269 6.93 -5.81 -12.34
N LEU A 270 7.38 -6.12 -11.13
CA LEU A 270 8.66 -5.72 -10.57
C LEU A 270 9.47 -6.99 -10.33
N LEU A 271 10.42 -7.27 -11.21
CA LEU A 271 11.33 -8.40 -11.05
C LEU A 271 12.33 -8.09 -9.94
N ILE A 272 12.50 -9.03 -9.04
CA ILE A 272 13.38 -8.91 -7.88
C ILE A 272 14.45 -9.99 -8.01
N THR A 273 15.73 -9.60 -8.05
CA THR A 273 16.84 -10.55 -8.05
C THR A 273 17.75 -10.32 -6.85
N ILE A 274 18.35 -11.39 -6.33
CA ILE A 274 19.35 -11.34 -5.28
C ILE A 274 20.58 -12.07 -5.81
N ASN A 275 21.72 -11.37 -5.85
CA ASN A 275 22.97 -11.88 -6.45
C ASN A 275 22.77 -12.41 -7.88
N GLY A 276 21.94 -11.74 -8.68
CA GLY A 276 21.61 -12.12 -10.05
C GLY A 276 20.61 -13.26 -10.21
N ALA A 277 20.19 -13.93 -9.14
CA ALA A 277 19.19 -15.00 -9.19
C ALA A 277 17.78 -14.45 -8.92
N ASP A 278 16.78 -14.93 -9.67
CA ASP A 278 15.38 -14.56 -9.46
C ASP A 278 14.92 -14.95 -8.05
N ALA A 279 14.57 -13.91 -7.26
CA ALA A 279 14.15 -14.10 -5.87
C ALA A 279 12.87 -14.93 -5.73
N ARG A 280 12.01 -14.92 -6.74
CA ARG A 280 10.76 -15.69 -6.76
C ARG A 280 11.03 -17.21 -6.73
N SER A 281 12.05 -17.64 -7.46
CA SER A 281 12.37 -19.06 -7.66
C SER A 281 13.46 -19.56 -6.71
N TYR A 282 14.44 -18.72 -6.40
CA TYR A 282 15.69 -19.17 -5.76
C TYR A 282 15.96 -18.57 -4.38
N ALA A 283 15.26 -17.52 -3.93
CA ALA A 283 15.52 -16.95 -2.62
C ALA A 283 15.14 -17.91 -1.49
N SER A 284 16.00 -18.04 -0.48
CA SER A 284 15.66 -18.70 0.78
C SER A 284 14.61 -17.89 1.56
N GLN A 285 14.02 -18.46 2.60
CA GLN A 285 13.11 -17.70 3.48
C GLN A 285 13.81 -16.48 4.10
N GLY A 286 15.07 -16.64 4.52
CA GLY A 286 15.88 -15.54 5.06
C GLY A 286 16.07 -14.42 4.06
N HIS A 287 16.49 -14.73 2.82
CA HIS A 287 16.64 -13.76 1.74
C HIS A 287 15.31 -13.04 1.42
N THR A 288 14.20 -13.78 1.37
CA THR A 288 12.85 -13.23 1.14
C THR A 288 12.48 -12.18 2.20
N ARG A 289 12.70 -12.50 3.48
CA ARG A 289 12.42 -11.63 4.61
C ARG A 289 13.29 -10.37 4.57
N THR A 290 14.60 -10.53 4.31
CA THR A 290 15.52 -9.38 4.21
C THR A 290 15.16 -8.49 3.03
N ALA A 291 14.87 -9.05 1.86
CA ALA A 291 14.48 -8.26 0.68
C ALA A 291 13.17 -7.48 0.90
N ALA A 292 12.14 -8.11 1.50
CA ALA A 292 10.90 -7.42 1.83
C ALA A 292 11.12 -6.27 2.81
N LEU A 293 11.95 -6.50 3.82
CA LEU A 293 12.35 -5.47 4.79
C LEU A 293 13.07 -4.32 4.12
N SER A 294 14.06 -4.63 3.26
CA SER A 294 14.82 -3.62 2.51
C SER A 294 13.91 -2.77 1.62
N LEU A 295 12.92 -3.36 0.97
CA LEU A 295 11.92 -2.62 0.18
C LEU A 295 11.09 -1.67 1.04
N LYS A 296 10.64 -2.09 2.22
CA LYS A 296 9.80 -1.25 3.09
C LYS A 296 10.58 -0.12 3.76
N LEU A 297 11.83 -0.36 4.15
CA LEU A 297 12.71 0.68 4.67
C LEU A 297 13.11 1.68 3.55
N ALA A 298 13.38 1.20 2.35
CA ALA A 298 13.64 2.05 1.18
C ALA A 298 12.42 2.92 0.83
N GLU A 299 11.21 2.36 0.89
CA GLU A 299 9.97 3.12 0.73
C GLU A 299 9.91 4.29 1.73
N ARG A 300 10.25 4.04 3.01
CA ARG A 300 10.31 5.08 4.05
C ARG A 300 11.31 6.18 3.74
N GLU A 301 12.50 5.83 3.26
CA GLU A 301 13.54 6.80 2.86
C GLU A 301 13.07 7.67 1.68
N ILE A 302 12.39 7.08 0.69
CA ILE A 302 11.82 7.82 -0.45
C ILE A 302 10.76 8.82 0.03
N PHE A 303 9.88 8.41 0.94
CA PHE A 303 8.85 9.29 1.49
C PHE A 303 9.49 10.47 2.24
N LEU A 304 10.49 10.23 3.09
CA LEU A 304 11.23 11.27 3.78
C LEU A 304 11.89 12.24 2.78
N ALA A 305 12.57 11.71 1.77
CA ALA A 305 13.25 12.53 0.76
C ALA A 305 12.26 13.40 -0.07
N GLU A 306 11.05 12.90 -0.33
CA GLU A 306 10.06 13.64 -1.12
C GLU A 306 9.24 14.64 -0.30
N THR A 307 8.93 14.32 0.94
CA THR A 307 8.02 15.13 1.76
C THR A 307 8.75 16.01 2.78
N GLY A 308 10.03 15.73 3.04
CA GLY A 308 10.78 16.37 4.14
C GLY A 308 10.36 15.90 5.53
N GLU A 309 9.37 15.02 5.64
CA GLU A 309 8.83 14.54 6.91
C GLU A 309 8.89 13.01 6.98
N THR A 310 9.31 12.47 8.13
CA THR A 310 9.33 11.02 8.33
C THR A 310 7.89 10.49 8.36
N PRO A 311 7.52 9.53 7.49
CA PRO A 311 6.20 8.91 7.51
C PRO A 311 6.03 8.04 8.76
N VAL A 312 4.79 7.86 9.21
CA VAL A 312 4.47 6.92 10.29
C VAL A 312 4.70 5.49 9.80
N LEU A 313 5.41 4.68 10.59
CA LEU A 313 5.64 3.28 10.27
C LEU A 313 4.64 2.40 11.02
N LEU A 314 3.94 1.55 10.29
CA LEU A 314 2.98 0.59 10.82
C LEU A 314 3.53 -0.82 10.61
N LEU A 315 3.87 -1.51 11.71
CA LEU A 315 4.39 -2.89 11.69
C LEU A 315 3.30 -3.83 12.21
N ASP A 316 2.64 -4.55 11.31
CA ASP A 316 1.54 -5.45 11.65
C ASP A 316 2.02 -6.89 11.79
N ASP A 317 2.24 -7.34 13.03
CA ASP A 317 2.67 -8.69 13.42
C ASP A 317 3.97 -9.20 12.73
N VAL A 318 4.71 -8.29 12.09
CA VAL A 318 5.86 -8.63 11.26
C VAL A 318 7.10 -8.97 12.06
N LEU A 319 7.26 -8.36 13.26
CA LEU A 319 8.44 -8.63 14.08
C LEU A 319 8.50 -10.08 14.57
N SER A 320 7.35 -10.73 14.78
CA SER A 320 7.28 -12.15 15.17
C SER A 320 7.79 -13.08 14.07
N GLU A 321 7.75 -12.64 12.81
CA GLU A 321 8.23 -13.39 11.65
C GLU A 321 9.74 -13.24 11.41
N LEU A 322 10.41 -12.31 12.14
CA LEU A 322 11.82 -11.98 11.98
C LEU A 322 12.66 -12.64 13.09
N ASP A 323 13.87 -13.07 12.75
CA ASP A 323 14.89 -13.44 13.74
C ASP A 323 15.44 -12.19 14.45
N SER A 324 16.14 -12.41 15.55
CA SER A 324 16.65 -11.34 16.42
C SER A 324 17.53 -10.32 15.67
N ALA A 325 18.36 -10.77 14.73
CA ALA A 325 19.24 -9.87 13.97
C ALA A 325 18.43 -8.92 13.07
N ARG A 326 17.37 -9.44 12.42
CA ARG A 326 16.46 -8.63 11.58
C ARG A 326 15.61 -7.71 12.44
N GLN A 327 15.11 -8.19 13.58
CA GLN A 327 14.37 -7.35 14.53
C GLN A 327 15.23 -6.16 14.97
N GLU A 328 16.47 -6.40 15.42
CA GLU A 328 17.41 -5.37 15.84
C GLU A 328 17.70 -4.37 14.70
N PHE A 329 17.92 -4.87 13.48
CA PHE A 329 18.17 -4.02 12.32
C PHE A 329 17.00 -3.07 12.02
N VAL A 330 15.75 -3.58 12.08
CA VAL A 330 14.54 -2.74 11.92
C VAL A 330 14.47 -1.71 13.03
N LEU A 331 14.56 -2.15 14.28
CA LEU A 331 14.39 -1.29 15.46
C LEU A 331 15.44 -0.18 15.51
N ASN A 332 16.68 -0.44 15.09
CA ASN A 332 17.73 0.57 14.99
C ASN A 332 17.46 1.61 13.88
N ARG A 333 16.72 1.24 12.83
CA ARG A 333 16.41 2.13 11.71
C ARG A 333 15.07 2.87 11.82
N ILE A 334 14.20 2.48 12.73
CA ILE A 334 12.92 3.18 12.93
C ILE A 334 13.04 4.45 13.75
N GLY A 335 14.22 4.75 14.31
CA GLY A 335 14.49 6.00 15.03
C GLY A 335 14.16 7.24 14.19
N GLY A 336 13.80 8.35 14.86
CA GLY A 336 13.52 9.64 14.22
C GLY A 336 12.10 9.79 13.66
N GLY A 337 11.16 8.86 13.96
CA GLY A 337 9.76 8.96 13.57
C GLY A 337 8.85 8.11 14.43
N GLN A 338 7.53 8.31 14.28
CA GLN A 338 6.55 7.51 15.00
C GLN A 338 6.40 6.12 14.35
N THR A 339 6.34 5.09 15.22
CA THR A 339 6.12 3.71 14.82
C THR A 339 5.02 3.08 15.67
N LEU A 340 4.08 2.42 15.03
CA LEU A 340 3.05 1.60 15.68
C LEU A 340 3.35 0.14 15.35
N VAL A 341 3.55 -0.68 16.39
CA VAL A 341 3.92 -2.10 16.26
C VAL A 341 2.83 -2.95 16.86
N SER A 342 2.19 -3.83 16.09
CA SER A 342 1.33 -4.86 16.67
C SER A 342 2.14 -6.12 17.01
N CYS A 343 1.85 -6.73 18.14
CA CYS A 343 2.46 -7.99 18.57
C CYS A 343 1.54 -8.77 19.52
N CYS A 344 1.82 -10.07 19.69
CA CYS A 344 1.11 -10.89 20.67
C CYS A 344 1.67 -10.69 22.07
N GLU A 345 2.98 -10.53 22.21
CA GLU A 345 3.69 -10.37 23.48
C GLU A 345 4.43 -9.03 23.52
N ALA A 346 4.00 -8.13 24.40
CA ALA A 346 4.59 -6.80 24.52
C ALA A 346 6.03 -6.81 25.03
N ALA A 347 6.34 -7.70 25.99
CA ALA A 347 7.56 -7.63 26.80
C ALA A 347 8.87 -7.64 26.00
N SER A 348 8.94 -8.30 24.85
CA SER A 348 10.14 -8.32 24.02
C SER A 348 10.32 -7.02 23.24
N VAL A 349 9.24 -6.50 22.65
CA VAL A 349 9.26 -5.26 21.86
C VAL A 349 9.43 -4.05 22.77
N GLU A 350 8.77 -4.02 23.89
CA GLU A 350 8.88 -2.96 24.91
C GLU A 350 10.32 -2.81 25.42
N ARG A 351 10.97 -3.94 25.79
CA ARG A 351 12.37 -3.94 26.23
C ARG A 351 13.35 -3.40 25.19
N MET A 352 13.08 -3.71 23.91
CA MET A 352 13.95 -3.26 22.82
C MET A 352 13.72 -1.79 22.43
N THR A 353 12.52 -1.25 22.66
CA THR A 353 12.14 0.07 22.13
C THR A 353 11.88 1.13 23.19
N GLY A 354 11.61 0.75 24.46
CA GLY A 354 11.12 1.67 25.47
C GLY A 354 9.78 2.33 25.12
N GLY A 355 9.02 1.72 24.20
CA GLY A 355 7.79 2.28 23.63
C GLY A 355 6.60 2.22 24.60
N ARG A 356 5.62 3.09 24.38
CA ARG A 356 4.32 3.04 25.08
C ARG A 356 3.57 1.77 24.71
N VAL A 357 3.07 1.04 25.71
CA VAL A 357 2.29 -0.19 25.48
C VAL A 357 0.80 0.09 25.58
N LEU A 358 0.06 -0.35 24.59
CA LEU A 358 -1.39 -0.30 24.47
C LEU A 358 -1.92 -1.74 24.39
N TYR A 359 -2.76 -2.15 25.33
CA TYR A 359 -3.32 -3.51 25.33
C TYR A 359 -4.67 -3.55 24.63
N MET A 360 -4.80 -4.44 23.65
CA MET A 360 -6.05 -4.70 22.95
C MET A 360 -6.75 -5.92 23.55
N ASP A 361 -8.00 -5.73 23.96
CA ASP A 361 -8.90 -6.80 24.35
C ASP A 361 -10.29 -6.60 23.76
N LYS A 362 -10.80 -7.59 23.04
CA LYS A 362 -12.14 -7.61 22.43
C LYS A 362 -12.52 -6.31 21.71
N GLY A 363 -11.58 -5.75 20.95
CA GLY A 363 -11.80 -4.53 20.17
C GLY A 363 -11.76 -3.23 20.98
N ARG A 364 -11.29 -3.26 22.23
CA ARG A 364 -11.04 -2.08 23.07
C ARG A 364 -9.55 -1.93 23.36
N VAL A 365 -9.12 -0.69 23.42
CA VAL A 365 -7.78 -0.35 23.89
C VAL A 365 -7.86 -0.06 25.38
N ASN A 366 -7.10 -0.82 26.16
CA ASN A 366 -6.91 -0.59 27.60
C ASN A 366 -5.50 -0.01 27.80
N GLU A 367 -5.41 1.18 28.37
CA GLU A 367 -4.14 1.75 28.79
C GLU A 367 -3.73 1.12 30.12
N VAL A 368 -2.54 0.53 30.16
CA VAL A 368 -1.92 0.23 31.43
C VAL A 368 -1.18 1.49 31.88
N CYS A 369 -1.66 2.16 32.89
CA CYS A 369 -0.83 3.09 33.66
C CYS A 369 0.34 2.26 34.20
N THR A 370 1.50 2.34 33.56
CA THR A 370 2.77 1.95 34.18
C THR A 370 2.96 2.95 35.34
N SER A 371 2.54 2.53 36.56
CA SER A 371 2.95 3.19 37.80
C SER A 371 4.48 3.18 37.82
N ILE A 372 5.05 4.36 37.83
CA ILE A 372 6.48 4.62 38.05
C ILE A 372 6.91 4.04 39.40
#